data_0b2be56e3d2a1960e594203e76ff9e7d
#
_entry.id   0b2be56e3d2a1960e594203e76ff9e7d
#
_cell.length_a   1.000
_cell.length_b   1.000
_cell.length_c   1.000
_cell.angle_alpha   90.00
_cell.angle_beta   90.00
_cell.angle_gamma   90.00
#
_symmetry.space_group_name_H-M   'P 1'
#
loop_
_entity.id
_entity.type
_entity.pdbx_description
1 polymer ?
#
loop_
_entity_poly.entity_id
_entity_poly.type
_entity_poly.pdbx_seq_one_letter_code
_entity_poly.pdbx_strand_id
1 'polypeptide(L)'
;MKKALVCGAGGFIGSHLVKRLKKEGYFVRGVDLKYPEFSKTEADEFIKGDLRNLSIVDVCVDGVDEIYQLAADMGGADFVFTGLNDSEIMHNSAMVNLNIVDSMKRFGVKKVFYSSSACMYPETHQLEIDVPALREDMAYPGNPDSEYGWEKLFSERLFLTYGRNEEFDVRIARFHNIFGPEGTYDGGREKAPAALCRKVINSDGKIKVYGDGKQTRSFLYIDECVEGIRRLMESDSKEPLNLGSDEVISINDFAQMIIDISESAVEIENIDVPQLGVRGRNSDNTL
;
A
#
# COMPACT_ATOMS: atom_id res chain seq x y z
N MET A 1 -26.60 -6.75 -9.46
CA MET A 1 -25.67 -5.79 -8.83
C MET A 1 -24.48 -6.60 -8.40
N LYS A 2 -23.28 -6.27 -8.88
CA LYS A 2 -22.05 -6.95 -8.46
C LYS A 2 -21.76 -6.69 -6.99
N LYS A 3 -21.23 -7.69 -6.30
CA LYS A 3 -20.83 -7.62 -4.89
C LYS A 3 -19.31 -7.68 -4.77
N ALA A 4 -18.73 -6.66 -4.13
CA ALA A 4 -17.29 -6.58 -3.90
C ALA A 4 -16.98 -6.70 -2.40
N LEU A 5 -15.97 -7.49 -2.07
CA LEU A 5 -15.35 -7.50 -0.75
C LEU A 5 -14.12 -6.60 -0.77
N VAL A 6 -14.03 -5.65 0.16
CA VAL A 6 -12.84 -4.84 0.40
C VAL A 6 -12.23 -5.22 1.75
N CYS A 7 -11.11 -5.93 1.71
CA CYS A 7 -10.29 -6.24 2.89
C CYS A 7 -9.38 -5.06 3.19
N GLY A 8 -9.33 -4.60 4.44
CA GLY A 8 -8.65 -3.36 4.80
C GLY A 8 -9.51 -2.11 4.56
N ALA A 9 -10.84 -2.26 4.60
CA ALA A 9 -11.81 -1.20 4.30
C ALA A 9 -11.84 -0.05 5.32
N GLY A 10 -11.27 -0.25 6.51
CA GLY A 10 -11.10 0.78 7.53
C GLY A 10 -9.79 1.57 7.39
N GLY A 11 -8.89 1.13 6.49
CA GLY A 11 -7.63 1.79 6.18
C GLY A 11 -7.77 2.88 5.12
N PHE A 12 -6.67 3.59 4.86
CA PHE A 12 -6.58 4.73 3.94
C PHE A 12 -7.05 4.38 2.51
N ILE A 13 -6.38 3.45 1.84
CA ILE A 13 -6.71 3.09 0.45
C ILE A 13 -8.07 2.39 0.38
N GLY A 14 -8.35 1.49 1.35
CA GLY A 14 -9.60 0.73 1.38
C GLY A 14 -10.84 1.61 1.51
N SER A 15 -10.80 2.64 2.35
CA SER A 15 -11.95 3.56 2.52
C SER A 15 -12.24 4.36 1.24
N HIS A 16 -11.21 4.83 0.53
CA HIS A 16 -11.37 5.50 -0.77
C HIS A 16 -11.90 4.54 -1.85
N LEU A 17 -11.42 3.29 -1.87
CA LEU A 17 -11.90 2.28 -2.80
C LEU A 17 -13.37 1.93 -2.55
N VAL A 18 -13.80 1.83 -1.28
CA VAL A 18 -15.22 1.65 -0.92
C VAL A 18 -16.07 2.77 -1.51
N LYS A 19 -15.69 4.04 -1.31
CA LYS A 19 -16.38 5.22 -1.88
C LYS A 19 -16.49 5.13 -3.42
N ARG A 20 -15.40 4.71 -4.08
CA ARG A 20 -15.39 4.54 -5.55
C ARG A 20 -16.31 3.42 -6.02
N LEU A 21 -16.26 2.24 -5.43
CA LEU A 21 -17.11 1.10 -5.79
C LEU A 21 -18.60 1.42 -5.56
N LYS A 22 -18.92 2.15 -4.50
CA LYS A 22 -20.28 2.63 -4.27
C LYS A 22 -20.79 3.56 -5.39
N LYS A 23 -19.95 4.49 -5.85
CA LYS A 23 -20.27 5.37 -6.99
C LYS A 23 -20.49 4.60 -8.30
N GLU A 24 -19.83 3.45 -8.45
CA GLU A 24 -20.00 2.54 -9.60
C GLU A 24 -21.21 1.59 -9.46
N GLY A 25 -21.96 1.66 -8.37
CA GLY A 25 -23.17 0.87 -8.16
C GLY A 25 -22.95 -0.55 -7.64
N TYR A 26 -21.79 -0.82 -7.05
CA TYR A 26 -21.53 -2.10 -6.37
C TYR A 26 -22.27 -2.18 -5.04
N PHE A 27 -22.65 -3.40 -4.66
CA PHE A 27 -22.85 -3.72 -3.25
C PHE A 27 -21.47 -3.99 -2.64
N VAL A 28 -21.09 -3.22 -1.64
CA VAL A 28 -19.76 -3.29 -1.04
C VAL A 28 -19.85 -3.84 0.38
N ARG A 29 -19.15 -4.96 0.60
CA ARG A 29 -18.83 -5.47 1.93
C ARG A 29 -17.41 -5.06 2.30
N GLY A 30 -17.26 -4.32 3.38
CA GLY A 30 -15.97 -3.96 3.95
C GLY A 30 -15.61 -4.83 5.15
N VAL A 31 -14.33 -5.14 5.31
CA VAL A 31 -13.81 -5.80 6.53
C VAL A 31 -12.50 -5.17 6.98
N ASP A 32 -12.38 -4.93 8.28
CA ASP A 32 -11.16 -4.40 8.91
C ASP A 32 -11.21 -4.65 10.44
N LEU A 33 -10.07 -4.51 11.11
CA LEU A 33 -9.98 -4.49 12.57
C LEU A 33 -10.64 -3.25 13.18
N LYS A 34 -10.74 -2.16 12.42
CA LYS A 34 -11.32 -0.86 12.84
C LYS A 34 -12.19 -0.25 11.74
N TYR A 35 -13.09 0.64 12.12
CA TYR A 35 -13.77 1.52 11.17
C TYR A 35 -12.80 2.58 10.63
N PRO A 36 -13.09 3.20 9.45
CA PRO A 36 -12.33 4.37 8.99
C PRO A 36 -12.32 5.46 10.04
N GLU A 37 -11.17 6.10 10.22
CA GLU A 37 -10.95 7.07 11.29
C GLU A 37 -11.47 8.46 10.95
N PHE A 38 -11.35 8.87 9.68
CA PHE A 38 -11.58 10.25 9.25
C PHE A 38 -12.94 10.47 8.58
N SER A 39 -13.62 9.41 8.19
CA SER A 39 -14.95 9.49 7.55
C SER A 39 -15.80 8.27 7.92
N LYS A 40 -17.12 8.41 7.83
CA LYS A 40 -18.01 7.27 7.97
C LYS A 40 -17.87 6.37 6.74
N THR A 41 -17.81 5.05 6.95
CA THR A 41 -17.80 4.10 5.84
C THR A 41 -19.06 4.19 4.99
N GLU A 42 -18.90 4.08 3.67
CA GLU A 42 -19.99 3.98 2.70
C GLU A 42 -20.30 2.53 2.30
N ALA A 43 -19.63 1.53 2.88
CA ALA A 43 -19.92 0.13 2.63
C ALA A 43 -21.37 -0.22 3.04
N ASP A 44 -22.04 -1.06 2.25
CA ASP A 44 -23.40 -1.54 2.57
C ASP A 44 -23.37 -2.47 3.80
N GLU A 45 -22.32 -3.27 3.90
CA GLU A 45 -22.01 -4.10 5.07
C GLU A 45 -20.59 -3.82 5.54
N PHE A 46 -20.36 -3.67 6.83
CA PHE A 46 -19.04 -3.54 7.39
C PHE A 46 -18.86 -4.53 8.55
N ILE A 47 -17.90 -5.45 8.36
CA ILE A 47 -17.55 -6.47 9.36
C ILE A 47 -16.30 -5.99 10.10
N LYS A 48 -16.45 -5.67 11.39
CA LYS A 48 -15.28 -5.46 12.25
C LYS A 48 -14.74 -6.82 12.66
N GLY A 49 -13.67 -7.27 12.02
CA GLY A 49 -13.15 -8.62 12.20
C GLY A 49 -11.69 -8.77 11.83
N ASP A 50 -11.09 -9.82 12.34
CA ASP A 50 -9.68 -10.16 12.11
C ASP A 50 -9.58 -11.23 11.01
N LEU A 51 -9.00 -10.85 9.86
CA LEU A 51 -8.83 -11.74 8.71
C LEU A 51 -7.78 -12.84 8.93
N ARG A 52 -7.04 -12.82 10.04
CA ARG A 52 -6.23 -13.96 10.48
C ARG A 52 -7.10 -15.11 10.98
N ASN A 53 -8.36 -14.84 11.32
CA ASN A 53 -9.35 -15.84 11.67
C ASN A 53 -10.10 -16.31 10.41
N LEU A 54 -9.86 -17.56 10.02
CA LEU A 54 -10.46 -18.17 8.85
C LEU A 54 -12.00 -18.10 8.83
N SER A 55 -12.64 -18.28 10.01
CA SER A 55 -14.11 -18.21 10.08
C SER A 55 -14.65 -16.81 9.77
N ILE A 56 -13.91 -15.76 10.07
CA ILE A 56 -14.28 -14.39 9.68
C ILE A 56 -14.11 -14.21 8.19
N VAL A 57 -12.99 -14.72 7.62
CA VAL A 57 -12.76 -14.65 6.16
C VAL A 57 -13.86 -15.36 5.40
N ASP A 58 -14.30 -16.54 5.87
CA ASP A 58 -15.40 -17.30 5.26
C ASP A 58 -16.70 -16.49 5.19
N VAL A 59 -17.07 -15.85 6.30
CA VAL A 59 -18.25 -14.97 6.35
C VAL A 59 -18.09 -13.79 5.38
N CYS A 60 -16.89 -13.25 5.26
CA CYS A 60 -16.63 -12.11 4.38
C CYS A 60 -16.70 -12.49 2.89
N VAL A 61 -16.17 -13.66 2.52
CA VAL A 61 -16.04 -14.13 1.13
C VAL A 61 -17.35 -14.72 0.60
N ASP A 62 -18.22 -15.23 1.48
CA ASP A 62 -19.47 -15.87 1.06
C ASP A 62 -20.37 -14.90 0.26
N GLY A 63 -20.70 -15.31 -0.96
CA GLY A 63 -21.63 -14.62 -1.85
C GLY A 63 -21.11 -13.31 -2.46
N VAL A 64 -19.79 -13.06 -2.49
CA VAL A 64 -19.22 -11.94 -3.26
C VAL A 64 -18.71 -12.39 -4.62
N ASP A 65 -18.68 -11.46 -5.58
CA ASP A 65 -18.22 -11.73 -6.96
C ASP A 65 -16.73 -11.46 -7.14
N GLU A 66 -16.19 -10.49 -6.40
CA GLU A 66 -14.78 -10.08 -6.51
C GLU A 66 -14.23 -9.55 -5.18
N ILE A 67 -12.93 -9.70 -4.98
CA ILE A 67 -12.21 -9.33 -3.75
C ILE A 67 -11.12 -8.32 -4.05
N TYR A 68 -11.02 -7.28 -3.22
CA TYR A 68 -9.92 -6.34 -3.18
C TYR A 68 -9.13 -6.55 -1.88
N GLN A 69 -8.01 -7.25 -2.00
CA GLN A 69 -7.17 -7.56 -0.84
C GLN A 69 -6.14 -6.46 -0.63
N LEU A 70 -6.46 -5.54 0.30
CA LEU A 70 -5.62 -4.42 0.72
C LEU A 70 -5.16 -4.54 2.18
N ALA A 71 -5.71 -5.51 2.93
CA ALA A 71 -5.35 -5.70 4.32
C ALA A 71 -3.92 -6.22 4.46
N ALA A 72 -3.11 -5.52 5.24
CA ALA A 72 -1.74 -5.91 5.57
C ALA A 72 -1.33 -5.29 6.90
N ASP A 73 -0.41 -5.92 7.61
CA ASP A 73 0.27 -5.29 8.73
C ASP A 73 1.42 -4.43 8.20
N MET A 74 1.21 -3.11 8.18
CA MET A 74 2.13 -2.19 7.53
C MET A 74 2.09 -0.81 8.17
N GLY A 75 3.13 -0.02 7.89
CA GLY A 75 3.26 1.36 8.36
C GLY A 75 4.29 2.14 7.53
N GLY A 76 4.75 3.26 8.08
CA GLY A 76 5.86 4.04 7.54
C GLY A 76 7.23 3.39 7.79
N ALA A 77 8.30 4.15 7.50
CA ALA A 77 9.66 3.64 7.61
C ALA A 77 10.02 3.16 9.02
N ASP A 78 9.59 3.89 10.05
CA ASP A 78 9.86 3.53 11.45
C ASP A 78 9.18 2.21 11.85
N PHE A 79 8.09 1.85 11.22
CA PHE A 79 7.41 0.57 11.47
C PHE A 79 8.05 -0.60 10.71
N VAL A 80 8.46 -0.35 9.44
CA VAL A 80 8.90 -1.42 8.52
C VAL A 80 10.38 -1.73 8.62
N PHE A 81 11.25 -0.74 8.93
CA PHE A 81 12.71 -0.92 8.80
C PHE A 81 13.47 -0.96 10.14
N THR A 82 12.77 -0.92 11.26
CA THR A 82 13.44 -0.99 12.59
C THR A 82 13.75 -2.41 13.05
N GLY A 83 13.20 -3.43 12.40
CA GLY A 83 13.32 -4.82 12.82
C GLY A 83 12.43 -5.22 14.01
N LEU A 84 11.75 -4.25 14.64
CA LEU A 84 10.97 -4.50 15.86
C LEU A 84 9.64 -5.22 15.58
N ASN A 85 9.13 -5.14 14.35
CA ASN A 85 7.81 -5.66 13.98
C ASN A 85 7.89 -6.79 12.93
N ASP A 86 9.08 -7.24 12.56
CA ASP A 86 9.31 -8.16 11.43
C ASP A 86 8.50 -9.45 11.52
N SER A 87 8.53 -10.10 12.67
CA SER A 87 7.79 -11.35 12.87
C SER A 87 6.27 -11.16 12.77
N GLU A 88 5.75 -10.03 13.26
CA GLU A 88 4.32 -9.71 13.18
C GLU A 88 3.91 -9.35 11.76
N ILE A 89 4.72 -8.57 11.05
CA ILE A 89 4.50 -8.21 9.64
C ILE A 89 4.40 -9.47 8.79
N MET A 90 5.40 -10.36 8.88
CA MET A 90 5.45 -11.61 8.14
C MET A 90 4.28 -12.52 8.48
N HIS A 91 4.08 -12.79 9.77
CA HIS A 91 3.04 -13.72 10.22
C HIS A 91 1.64 -13.21 9.89
N ASN A 92 1.33 -11.96 10.26
CA ASN A 92 -0.02 -11.43 10.16
C ASN A 92 -0.46 -11.29 8.70
N SER A 93 0.39 -10.72 7.85
CA SER A 93 0.05 -10.50 6.44
C SER A 93 -0.02 -11.83 5.65
N ALA A 94 0.93 -12.75 5.88
CA ALA A 94 0.89 -14.07 5.25
C ALA A 94 -0.37 -14.86 5.66
N MET A 95 -0.74 -14.84 6.95
CA MET A 95 -1.94 -15.53 7.43
C MET A 95 -3.22 -14.99 6.80
N VAL A 96 -3.35 -13.66 6.68
CA VAL A 96 -4.49 -13.03 5.99
C VAL A 96 -4.57 -13.51 4.54
N ASN A 97 -3.47 -13.49 3.79
CA ASN A 97 -3.45 -13.86 2.39
C ASN A 97 -3.72 -15.35 2.16
N LEU A 98 -3.19 -16.23 3.01
CA LEU A 98 -3.47 -17.67 2.99
C LEU A 98 -4.95 -17.95 3.25
N ASN A 99 -5.54 -17.32 4.26
CA ASN A 99 -6.96 -17.48 4.57
C ASN A 99 -7.87 -17.01 3.42
N ILE A 100 -7.49 -15.91 2.75
CA ILE A 100 -8.28 -15.38 1.62
C ILE A 100 -8.27 -16.36 0.45
N VAL A 101 -7.12 -16.87 0.02
CA VAL A 101 -7.07 -17.81 -1.11
C VAL A 101 -7.76 -19.13 -0.80
N ASP A 102 -7.69 -19.61 0.45
CA ASP A 102 -8.41 -20.79 0.91
C ASP A 102 -9.93 -20.60 0.87
N SER A 103 -10.42 -19.47 1.37
CA SER A 103 -11.84 -19.14 1.34
C SER A 103 -12.34 -18.91 -0.08
N MET A 104 -11.57 -18.21 -0.93
CA MET A 104 -11.90 -18.06 -2.35
C MET A 104 -12.13 -19.41 -3.02
N LYS A 105 -11.24 -20.38 -2.78
CA LYS A 105 -11.37 -21.73 -3.33
C LYS A 105 -12.63 -22.43 -2.82
N ARG A 106 -12.92 -22.35 -1.51
CA ARG A 106 -14.08 -23.01 -0.90
C ARG A 106 -15.40 -22.41 -1.35
N PHE A 107 -15.49 -21.09 -1.51
CA PHE A 107 -16.72 -20.39 -1.89
C PHE A 107 -16.85 -20.13 -3.39
N GLY A 108 -15.84 -20.56 -4.19
CA GLY A 108 -15.86 -20.43 -5.64
C GLY A 108 -15.68 -19.01 -6.18
N VAL A 109 -15.20 -18.08 -5.36
CA VAL A 109 -14.86 -16.73 -5.81
C VAL A 109 -13.58 -16.77 -6.61
N LYS A 110 -13.61 -16.25 -7.85
CA LYS A 110 -12.48 -16.39 -8.78
C LYS A 110 -11.68 -15.10 -8.95
N LYS A 111 -12.31 -13.93 -8.79
CA LYS A 111 -11.69 -12.65 -9.14
C LYS A 111 -11.12 -11.95 -7.92
N VAL A 112 -9.83 -11.61 -7.97
CA VAL A 112 -9.14 -10.95 -6.85
C VAL A 112 -8.12 -9.93 -7.33
N PHE A 113 -8.12 -8.77 -6.68
CA PHE A 113 -7.06 -7.79 -6.68
C PHE A 113 -6.19 -7.98 -5.45
N TYR A 114 -4.86 -7.99 -5.62
CA TYR A 114 -3.89 -7.99 -4.54
C TYR A 114 -2.99 -6.75 -4.59
N SER A 115 -2.87 -6.06 -3.46
CA SER A 115 -1.95 -4.95 -3.29
C SER A 115 -0.55 -5.46 -2.90
N SER A 116 0.34 -5.60 -3.88
CA SER A 116 1.77 -5.74 -3.67
C SER A 116 2.41 -4.38 -3.38
N SER A 117 3.72 -4.29 -3.34
CA SER A 117 4.44 -3.08 -2.96
C SER A 117 5.76 -2.95 -3.71
N ALA A 118 6.22 -1.74 -3.96
CA ALA A 118 7.57 -1.47 -4.44
C ALA A 118 8.68 -1.95 -3.48
N CYS A 119 8.35 -2.21 -2.20
CA CYS A 119 9.27 -2.80 -1.25
C CYS A 119 9.68 -4.24 -1.60
N MET A 120 8.97 -4.91 -2.51
CA MET A 120 9.32 -6.26 -2.96
C MET A 120 10.50 -6.29 -3.95
N TYR A 121 10.85 -5.16 -4.55
CA TYR A 121 11.98 -5.08 -5.47
C TYR A 121 13.32 -5.27 -4.77
N PRO A 122 14.33 -5.83 -5.46
CA PRO A 122 15.67 -6.00 -4.89
C PRO A 122 16.26 -4.68 -4.39
N GLU A 123 16.82 -4.70 -3.18
CA GLU A 123 17.49 -3.56 -2.56
C GLU A 123 18.61 -3.00 -3.45
N THR A 124 19.33 -3.89 -4.15
CA THR A 124 20.46 -3.52 -5.02
C THR A 124 20.11 -2.53 -6.13
N HIS A 125 18.85 -2.44 -6.53
CA HIS A 125 18.37 -1.46 -7.50
C HIS A 125 18.02 -0.11 -6.87
N GLN A 126 18.20 0.08 -5.58
CA GLN A 126 17.66 1.20 -4.81
C GLN A 126 18.68 1.85 -3.87
N LEU A 127 19.96 1.44 -3.94
CA LEU A 127 21.02 1.88 -3.02
C LEU A 127 21.50 3.31 -3.28
N GLU A 128 21.39 3.79 -4.50
CA GLU A 128 21.83 5.13 -4.91
C GLU A 128 20.63 6.04 -5.18
N ILE A 129 20.90 7.36 -5.28
CA ILE A 129 19.84 8.36 -5.55
C ILE A 129 19.47 8.32 -7.04
N ASP A 130 20.49 8.27 -7.91
CA ASP A 130 20.33 8.31 -9.36
C ASP A 130 20.22 6.89 -9.96
N VAL A 131 19.33 6.08 -9.39
CA VAL A 131 19.04 4.74 -9.94
C VAL A 131 17.94 4.82 -11.00
N PRO A 132 17.99 3.91 -12.00
CA PRO A 132 16.84 3.76 -12.92
C PRO A 132 15.55 3.52 -12.15
N ALA A 133 14.45 4.08 -12.64
CA ALA A 133 13.13 3.80 -12.09
C ALA A 133 12.83 2.29 -12.17
N LEU A 134 12.13 1.78 -11.16
CA LEU A 134 11.83 0.36 -11.03
C LEU A 134 10.81 -0.08 -12.08
N ARG A 135 11.18 -1.05 -12.90
CA ARG A 135 10.30 -1.71 -13.88
C ARG A 135 9.90 -3.10 -13.37
N GLU A 136 8.82 -3.61 -13.89
CA GLU A 136 8.24 -4.90 -13.47
C GLU A 136 9.20 -6.07 -13.66
N ASP A 137 10.03 -6.07 -14.71
CA ASP A 137 11.02 -7.11 -15.00
C ASP A 137 12.21 -7.12 -14.03
N MET A 138 12.41 -6.06 -13.25
CA MET A 138 13.47 -5.96 -12.25
C MET A 138 13.15 -6.65 -10.91
N ALA A 139 11.99 -7.28 -10.80
CA ALA A 139 11.56 -7.96 -9.57
C ALA A 139 12.42 -9.17 -9.18
N TYR A 140 13.14 -9.75 -10.16
CA TYR A 140 13.91 -10.97 -9.94
C TYR A 140 15.36 -10.85 -10.46
N PRO A 141 16.35 -11.47 -9.76
CA PRO A 141 16.22 -12.27 -8.52
C PRO A 141 15.77 -11.42 -7.34
N GLY A 142 14.85 -11.95 -6.52
CA GLY A 142 14.32 -11.23 -5.36
C GLY A 142 15.37 -11.05 -4.26
N ASN A 143 15.46 -9.83 -3.74
CA ASN A 143 16.24 -9.46 -2.55
C ASN A 143 15.69 -8.19 -1.92
N PRO A 144 14.44 -8.21 -1.41
CA PRO A 144 13.81 -7.08 -0.73
C PRO A 144 14.63 -6.53 0.44
N ASP A 145 14.46 -5.25 0.73
CA ASP A 145 15.16 -4.52 1.79
C ASP A 145 14.57 -4.69 3.20
N SER A 146 13.48 -5.45 3.31
CA SER A 146 12.75 -5.61 4.58
C SER A 146 11.89 -6.87 4.57
N GLU A 147 11.52 -7.35 5.76
CA GLU A 147 10.59 -8.49 5.91
C GLU A 147 9.21 -8.17 5.34
N TYR A 148 8.80 -6.90 5.38
CA TYR A 148 7.59 -6.45 4.66
C TYR A 148 7.70 -6.68 3.15
N GLY A 149 8.85 -6.38 2.56
CA GLY A 149 9.12 -6.63 1.14
C GLY A 149 9.11 -8.13 0.82
N TRP A 150 9.70 -8.96 1.66
CA TRP A 150 9.70 -10.41 1.52
C TRP A 150 8.30 -11.01 1.62
N GLU A 151 7.48 -10.53 2.57
CA GLU A 151 6.08 -10.95 2.67
C GLU A 151 5.30 -10.57 1.39
N LYS A 152 5.48 -9.34 0.91
CA LYS A 152 4.81 -8.89 -0.32
C LYS A 152 5.20 -9.74 -1.54
N LEU A 153 6.48 -10.07 -1.69
CA LEU A 153 6.98 -10.96 -2.74
C LEU A 153 6.40 -12.38 -2.60
N PHE A 154 6.39 -12.93 -1.39
CA PHE A 154 5.78 -14.23 -1.11
C PHE A 154 4.30 -14.26 -1.48
N SER A 155 3.53 -13.28 -1.03
CA SER A 155 2.09 -13.21 -1.28
C SER A 155 1.76 -12.93 -2.76
N GLU A 156 2.56 -12.12 -3.46
CA GLU A 156 2.45 -11.96 -4.92
C GLU A 156 2.58 -13.33 -5.62
N ARG A 157 3.59 -14.11 -5.27
CA ARG A 157 3.78 -15.47 -5.81
C ARG A 157 2.65 -16.42 -5.42
N LEU A 158 2.14 -16.32 -4.19
CA LEU A 158 0.99 -17.10 -3.72
C LEU A 158 -0.21 -16.87 -4.64
N PHE A 159 -0.64 -15.63 -4.83
CA PHE A 159 -1.79 -15.30 -5.69
C PHE A 159 -1.56 -15.73 -7.14
N LEU A 160 -0.38 -15.48 -7.72
CA LEU A 160 -0.02 -15.93 -9.08
C LEU A 160 -0.08 -17.46 -9.23
N THR A 161 0.30 -18.21 -8.19
CA THR A 161 0.24 -19.68 -8.21
C THR A 161 -1.21 -20.15 -8.22
N TYR A 162 -2.08 -19.54 -7.40
CA TYR A 162 -3.51 -19.84 -7.44
C TYR A 162 -4.15 -19.44 -8.77
N GLY A 163 -3.70 -18.33 -9.39
CA GLY A 163 -4.11 -17.95 -10.73
C GLY A 163 -3.82 -19.03 -11.77
N ARG A 164 -2.66 -19.69 -11.69
CA ARG A 164 -2.28 -20.77 -12.63
C ARG A 164 -2.96 -22.10 -12.34
N ASN A 165 -3.09 -22.47 -11.07
CA ASN A 165 -3.49 -23.82 -10.67
C ASN A 165 -4.99 -23.95 -10.38
N GLU A 166 -5.64 -22.86 -9.93
CA GLU A 166 -7.04 -22.85 -9.51
C GLU A 166 -7.92 -21.94 -10.39
N GLU A 167 -7.36 -21.46 -11.49
CA GLU A 167 -8.04 -20.59 -12.46
C GLU A 167 -8.60 -19.29 -11.83
N PHE A 168 -7.90 -18.73 -10.84
CA PHE A 168 -8.27 -17.41 -10.30
C PHE A 168 -7.92 -16.32 -11.30
N ASP A 169 -8.81 -15.36 -11.45
CA ASP A 169 -8.58 -14.14 -12.23
C ASP A 169 -7.89 -13.10 -11.33
N VAL A 170 -6.56 -13.21 -11.23
CA VAL A 170 -5.72 -12.42 -10.32
C VAL A 170 -5.26 -11.14 -10.99
N ARG A 171 -5.36 -10.02 -10.29
CA ARG A 171 -4.77 -8.73 -10.64
C ARG A 171 -3.86 -8.27 -9.51
N ILE A 172 -2.66 -7.84 -9.84
CA ILE A 172 -1.66 -7.42 -8.85
C ILE A 172 -1.11 -6.06 -9.22
N ALA A 173 -1.17 -5.12 -8.28
CA ALA A 173 -0.47 -3.85 -8.39
C ALA A 173 0.63 -3.72 -7.34
N ARG A 174 1.83 -3.33 -7.76
CA ARG A 174 2.95 -2.96 -6.90
C ARG A 174 2.84 -1.47 -6.59
N PHE A 175 2.34 -1.15 -5.41
CA PHE A 175 2.12 0.25 -5.02
C PHE A 175 3.43 0.97 -4.74
N HIS A 176 3.60 2.15 -5.34
CA HIS A 176 4.63 3.12 -5.03
C HIS A 176 4.00 4.27 -4.24
N ASN A 177 4.44 4.46 -3.01
CA ASN A 177 4.12 5.57 -2.08
C ASN A 177 2.80 6.32 -2.34
N ILE A 178 1.70 5.68 -2.00
CA ILE A 178 0.37 6.31 -2.13
C ILE A 178 0.18 7.35 -1.03
N PHE A 179 -0.34 8.53 -1.39
CA PHE A 179 -0.63 9.63 -0.46
C PHE A 179 -1.97 10.31 -0.77
N GLY A 180 -2.47 11.08 0.17
CA GLY A 180 -3.70 11.85 0.02
C GLY A 180 -4.43 12.08 1.33
N PRO A 181 -5.62 12.72 1.30
CA PRO A 181 -6.43 12.96 2.48
C PRO A 181 -6.89 11.65 3.14
N GLU A 182 -7.23 11.74 4.42
CA GLU A 182 -7.66 10.60 5.24
C GLU A 182 -6.56 9.52 5.46
N GLY A 183 -5.29 9.82 5.14
CA GLY A 183 -4.15 8.99 5.51
C GLY A 183 -3.76 9.16 6.98
N THR A 184 -3.26 8.09 7.61
CA THR A 184 -2.70 8.15 8.97
C THR A 184 -1.55 9.17 9.01
N TYR A 185 -1.62 10.15 9.91
CA TYR A 185 -0.64 11.24 10.03
C TYR A 185 0.10 11.25 11.38
N ASP A 186 -0.29 10.38 12.32
CA ASP A 186 0.29 10.27 13.66
C ASP A 186 0.28 8.82 14.15
N GLY A 187 0.97 8.54 15.28
CA GLY A 187 0.95 7.25 15.95
C GLY A 187 2.02 6.25 15.47
N GLY A 188 3.04 6.68 14.71
CA GLY A 188 4.21 5.87 14.33
C GLY A 188 4.01 4.97 13.12
N ARG A 189 2.84 5.02 12.47
CA ARG A 189 2.56 4.29 11.22
C ARG A 189 2.39 5.21 10.01
N GLU A 190 2.55 6.51 10.21
CA GLU A 190 2.42 7.50 9.16
C GLU A 190 3.54 7.43 8.12
N LYS A 191 3.19 7.66 6.86
CA LYS A 191 4.15 7.76 5.75
C LYS A 191 4.70 9.17 5.61
N ALA A 192 5.82 9.32 4.89
CA ALA A 192 6.55 10.58 4.76
C ALA A 192 5.68 11.81 4.42
N PRO A 193 4.73 11.76 3.46
CA PRO A 193 3.90 12.93 3.16
C PRO A 193 3.11 13.43 4.37
N ALA A 194 2.40 12.54 5.05
CA ALA A 194 1.60 12.89 6.22
C ALA A 194 2.47 13.33 7.41
N ALA A 195 3.60 12.63 7.63
CA ALA A 195 4.55 12.96 8.69
C ALA A 195 5.18 14.35 8.48
N LEU A 196 5.57 14.70 7.25
CA LEU A 196 6.16 16.00 6.93
C LEU A 196 5.13 17.12 7.05
N CYS A 197 3.91 16.94 6.55
CA CYS A 197 2.82 17.91 6.75
C CYS A 197 2.59 18.19 8.25
N ARG A 198 2.48 17.13 9.07
CA ARG A 198 2.32 17.26 10.51
C ARG A 198 3.50 17.99 11.16
N LYS A 199 4.74 17.64 10.78
CA LYS A 199 5.95 18.28 11.30
C LYS A 199 5.98 19.77 10.97
N VAL A 200 5.66 20.17 9.75
CA VAL A 200 5.64 21.58 9.33
C VAL A 200 4.59 22.36 10.09
N ILE A 201 3.34 21.86 10.15
CA ILE A 201 2.22 22.55 10.79
C ILE A 201 2.44 22.73 12.31
N ASN A 202 3.04 21.73 12.97
CA ASN A 202 3.26 21.76 14.43
C ASN A 202 4.65 22.27 14.82
N SER A 203 5.43 22.81 13.88
CA SER A 203 6.79 23.24 14.12
C SER A 203 6.82 24.62 14.81
N ASP A 204 7.81 24.82 15.65
CA ASP A 204 8.17 26.10 16.28
C ASP A 204 9.32 26.80 15.52
N GLY A 205 9.43 26.60 14.22
CA GLY A 205 10.39 27.23 13.32
C GLY A 205 11.41 26.29 12.69
N LYS A 206 11.48 25.01 13.11
CA LYS A 206 12.38 24.00 12.51
C LYS A 206 11.75 22.63 12.43
N ILE A 207 12.04 21.89 11.34
CA ILE A 207 11.72 20.47 11.23
C ILE A 207 12.98 19.64 11.00
N LYS A 208 12.99 18.43 11.55
CA LYS A 208 14.10 17.49 11.40
C LYS A 208 13.80 16.50 10.27
N VAL A 209 14.75 16.41 9.33
CA VAL A 209 14.77 15.41 8.25
C VAL A 209 15.96 14.48 8.48
N TYR A 210 15.72 13.16 8.45
CA TYR A 210 16.75 12.14 8.67
C TYR A 210 17.70 12.03 7.48
N GLY A 211 19.00 11.90 7.76
CA GLY A 211 20.06 11.85 6.78
C GLY A 211 20.25 13.19 6.05
N ASP A 212 20.75 13.13 4.83
CA ASP A 212 21.02 14.31 3.99
C ASP A 212 19.79 14.85 3.24
N GLY A 213 18.64 14.19 3.38
CA GLY A 213 17.38 14.58 2.72
C GLY A 213 17.36 14.41 1.20
N LYS A 214 18.43 13.85 0.61
CA LYS A 214 18.55 13.66 -0.86
C LYS A 214 17.90 12.39 -1.36
N GLN A 215 17.46 11.49 -0.48
CA GLN A 215 16.74 10.27 -0.88
C GLN A 215 15.50 10.63 -1.70
N THR A 216 15.30 9.91 -2.81
CA THR A 216 14.24 10.20 -3.78
C THR A 216 13.08 9.24 -3.69
N ARG A 217 11.88 9.75 -3.92
CA ARG A 217 10.63 8.98 -4.01
C ARG A 217 9.74 9.56 -5.10
N SER A 218 8.95 8.68 -5.69
CA SER A 218 7.75 9.08 -6.43
C SER A 218 6.51 8.87 -5.55
N PHE A 219 5.52 9.74 -5.69
CA PHE A 219 4.29 9.69 -4.91
C PHE A 219 3.07 9.70 -5.83
N LEU A 220 2.15 8.76 -5.63
CA LEU A 220 0.89 8.67 -6.37
C LEU A 220 -0.28 9.14 -5.50
N TYR A 221 -1.08 10.05 -6.04
CA TYR A 221 -2.27 10.56 -5.34
C TYR A 221 -3.35 9.48 -5.24
N ILE A 222 -4.10 9.50 -4.14
CA ILE A 222 -5.06 8.43 -3.81
C ILE A 222 -6.13 8.22 -4.89
N ASP A 223 -6.64 9.28 -5.51
CA ASP A 223 -7.68 9.13 -6.53
C ASP A 223 -7.14 8.43 -7.78
N GLU A 224 -5.89 8.70 -8.16
CA GLU A 224 -5.20 8.02 -9.27
C GLU A 224 -4.90 6.56 -8.91
N CYS A 225 -4.51 6.29 -7.66
CA CYS A 225 -4.33 4.93 -7.17
C CYS A 225 -5.63 4.12 -7.29
N VAL A 226 -6.75 4.67 -6.81
CA VAL A 226 -8.07 4.02 -6.87
C VAL A 226 -8.53 3.83 -8.33
N GLU A 227 -8.29 4.82 -9.20
CA GLU A 227 -8.55 4.69 -10.64
C GLU A 227 -7.71 3.57 -11.25
N GLY A 228 -6.41 3.51 -10.95
CA GLY A 228 -5.51 2.45 -11.43
C GLY A 228 -5.94 1.06 -10.95
N ILE A 229 -6.34 0.91 -9.68
CA ILE A 229 -6.90 -0.35 -9.15
C ILE A 229 -8.12 -0.78 -9.98
N ARG A 230 -9.04 0.14 -10.26
CA ARG A 230 -10.26 -0.16 -11.00
C ARG A 230 -9.97 -0.55 -12.45
N ARG A 231 -9.11 0.19 -13.14
CA ARG A 231 -8.69 -0.13 -14.52
C ARG A 231 -8.00 -1.50 -14.59
N LEU A 232 -7.10 -1.78 -13.66
CA LEU A 232 -6.41 -3.06 -13.61
C LEU A 232 -7.41 -4.20 -13.35
N MET A 233 -8.35 -4.02 -12.45
CA MET A 233 -9.40 -5.01 -12.16
C MET A 233 -10.31 -5.31 -13.37
N GLU A 234 -10.51 -4.34 -14.25
CA GLU A 234 -11.32 -4.48 -15.47
C GLU A 234 -10.51 -4.95 -16.68
N SER A 235 -9.18 -4.88 -16.61
CA SER A 235 -8.30 -5.30 -17.71
C SER A 235 -8.13 -6.81 -17.77
N ASP A 236 -7.52 -7.28 -18.87
CA ASP A 236 -7.10 -8.66 -19.06
C ASP A 236 -5.65 -8.93 -18.61
N SER A 237 -4.96 -7.90 -18.05
CA SER A 237 -3.57 -8.03 -17.62
C SER A 237 -3.46 -9.02 -16.46
N LYS A 238 -2.59 -10.02 -16.60
CA LYS A 238 -2.33 -11.05 -15.58
C LYS A 238 -0.97 -10.88 -14.92
N GLU A 239 -0.13 -10.04 -15.49
CA GLU A 239 1.19 -9.76 -14.91
C GLU A 239 1.07 -8.66 -13.85
N PRO A 240 1.87 -8.74 -12.78
CA PRO A 240 1.96 -7.65 -11.81
C PRO A 240 2.40 -6.35 -12.47
N LEU A 241 1.72 -5.25 -12.15
CA LEU A 241 2.03 -3.92 -12.68
C LEU A 241 2.44 -2.95 -11.59
N ASN A 242 3.35 -2.04 -11.89
CA ASN A 242 3.62 -0.88 -11.06
C ASN A 242 2.40 0.05 -11.04
N LEU A 243 2.09 0.57 -9.87
CA LEU A 243 1.09 1.61 -9.70
C LEU A 243 1.73 2.75 -8.91
N GLY A 244 2.25 3.72 -9.60
CA GLY A 244 3.05 4.82 -9.09
C GLY A 244 2.96 6.06 -9.97
N SER A 245 3.84 7.02 -9.72
CA SER A 245 4.06 8.21 -10.54
C SER A 245 5.51 8.20 -11.03
N ASP A 246 5.77 8.75 -12.19
CA ASP A 246 7.10 9.00 -12.74
C ASP A 246 7.71 10.32 -12.24
N GLU A 247 6.94 11.14 -11.53
CA GLU A 247 7.43 12.36 -10.89
C GLU A 247 8.28 12.01 -9.66
N VAL A 248 9.56 12.37 -9.72
CA VAL A 248 10.55 12.09 -8.68
C VAL A 248 10.86 13.34 -7.89
N ILE A 249 10.87 13.23 -6.55
CA ILE A 249 11.21 14.35 -5.66
C ILE A 249 12.13 13.88 -4.53
N SER A 250 13.10 14.72 -4.14
CA SER A 250 13.88 14.47 -2.92
C SER A 250 13.04 14.78 -1.67
N ILE A 251 13.40 14.19 -0.53
CA ILE A 251 12.68 14.46 0.73
C ILE A 251 12.86 15.92 1.18
N ASN A 252 14.02 16.54 0.93
CA ASN A 252 14.21 17.96 1.24
C ASN A 252 13.36 18.86 0.34
N ASP A 253 13.32 18.60 -0.98
CA ASP A 253 12.49 19.38 -1.91
C ASP A 253 11.01 19.22 -1.58
N PHE A 254 10.61 18.00 -1.18
CA PHE A 254 9.25 17.73 -0.76
C PHE A 254 8.89 18.47 0.55
N ALA A 255 9.79 18.48 1.53
CA ALA A 255 9.60 19.25 2.76
C ALA A 255 9.52 20.76 2.47
N GLN A 256 10.38 21.28 1.57
CA GLN A 256 10.34 22.66 1.14
C GLN A 256 9.02 23.03 0.44
N MET A 257 8.53 22.15 -0.45
CA MET A 257 7.24 22.34 -1.11
C MET A 257 6.09 22.46 -0.09
N ILE A 258 6.09 21.66 0.98
CA ILE A 258 5.07 21.73 2.04
C ILE A 258 5.19 23.07 2.80
N ILE A 259 6.42 23.51 3.11
CA ILE A 259 6.68 24.80 3.76
C ILE A 259 6.15 25.95 2.91
N ASP A 260 6.44 25.93 1.60
CA ASP A 260 6.02 26.96 0.66
C ASP A 260 4.48 27.02 0.53
N ILE A 261 3.81 25.85 0.41
CA ILE A 261 2.36 25.76 0.32
C ILE A 261 1.67 26.22 1.61
N SER A 262 2.27 25.92 2.76
CA SER A 262 1.69 26.31 4.06
C SER A 262 2.03 27.74 4.46
N GLU A 263 2.84 28.45 3.67
CA GLU A 263 3.35 29.81 3.96
C GLU A 263 4.00 29.90 5.37
N SER A 264 4.60 28.80 5.82
CA SER A 264 5.18 28.67 7.16
C SER A 264 6.62 29.15 7.17
N ALA A 265 7.02 29.87 8.24
CA ALA A 265 8.41 30.27 8.45
C ALA A 265 9.19 29.14 9.17
N VAL A 266 9.46 28.06 8.45
CA VAL A 266 10.10 26.84 8.98
C VAL A 266 11.37 26.53 8.22
N GLU A 267 12.44 26.19 8.94
CA GLU A 267 13.73 25.74 8.38
C GLU A 267 13.84 24.22 8.43
N ILE A 268 14.49 23.64 7.42
CA ILE A 268 14.82 22.21 7.38
C ILE A 268 16.19 22.00 8.04
N GLU A 269 16.24 21.16 9.06
CA GLU A 269 17.47 20.71 9.72
C GLU A 269 17.69 19.24 9.37
N ASN A 270 18.73 18.97 8.57
CA ASN A 270 19.15 17.59 8.30
C ASN A 270 19.94 17.05 9.49
N ILE A 271 19.52 15.94 10.06
CA ILE A 271 20.17 15.32 11.22
C ILE A 271 20.89 14.04 10.82
N ASP A 272 22.14 13.90 11.31
CA ASP A 272 22.99 12.75 11.06
C ASP A 272 22.53 11.54 11.89
N VAL A 273 21.51 10.87 11.40
CA VAL A 273 21.04 9.58 11.92
C VAL A 273 21.03 8.58 10.78
N PRO A 274 21.21 7.28 11.04
CA PRO A 274 21.12 6.26 10.02
C PRO A 274 19.81 6.38 9.25
N GLN A 275 19.91 6.45 7.92
CA GLN A 275 18.73 6.45 7.06
C GLN A 275 18.05 5.09 7.15
N LEU A 276 16.73 5.10 7.33
CA LEU A 276 15.90 3.91 7.26
C LEU A 276 15.46 3.66 5.81
N GLY A 277 15.68 2.42 5.33
CA GLY A 277 15.33 2.00 3.99
C GLY A 277 16.27 2.52 2.90
N VAL A 278 15.84 2.43 1.66
CA VAL A 278 16.66 2.66 0.45
C VAL A 278 16.77 4.14 0.07
N ARG A 279 17.81 4.46 -0.74
CA ARG A 279 18.11 5.82 -1.21
C ARG A 279 17.17 6.28 -2.34
N GLY A 280 16.90 5.42 -3.32
CA GLY A 280 16.04 5.73 -4.47
C GLY A 280 14.94 4.68 -4.65
N ARG A 281 13.68 5.11 -4.66
CA ARG A 281 12.52 4.23 -4.94
C ARG A 281 11.51 4.97 -5.80
N ASN A 282 11.71 4.86 -7.10
CA ASN A 282 10.95 5.58 -8.11
C ASN A 282 10.27 4.57 -9.05
N SER A 283 9.08 4.88 -9.55
CA SER A 283 8.32 4.02 -10.44
C SER A 283 8.61 4.33 -11.90
N ASP A 284 8.83 3.32 -12.72
CA ASP A 284 8.67 3.43 -14.16
C ASP A 284 7.23 3.00 -14.52
N ASN A 285 6.48 3.86 -15.15
CA ASN A 285 5.10 3.61 -15.56
C ASN A 285 4.96 3.56 -17.09
N THR A 286 6.06 3.43 -17.82
CA THR A 286 6.06 3.23 -19.27
C THR A 286 5.80 1.75 -19.56
N LEU A 287 4.57 1.42 -19.94
CA LEU A 287 4.16 0.11 -20.46
C LEU A 287 4.10 0.16 -21.98
#